data_bbdc23561854c58ebfc8a768ea069039
#
_entry.id   bbdc23561854c58ebfc8a768ea069039
#
_cell.length_a   1.000
_cell.length_b   1.000
_cell.length_c   1.000
_cell.angle_alpha   90.00
_cell.angle_beta   90.00
_cell.angle_gamma   90.00
#
_symmetry.space_group_name_H-M   'P 1'
#
loop_
_entity.id
_entity.type
_entity.pdbx_description
1 polymer ?
#
loop_
_entity_poly.entity_id
_entity_poly.type
_entity_poly.pdbx_seq_one_letter_code
_entity_poly.pdbx_strand_id
1 'polypeptide(L)'
;MDKTGHVKRASGPFGRSAPYAGLFSEFIRGLSWVYLRTIGWRIGSDWPVHVPKSVIVAAPHTSNWDGLTMVAVAGWYRIKLNWMGKASLVRGPLGWLVKRSGCVPVERSTSQDAVEQMRQAFATRETMHLAVAPEGTREANPNWKTGFYHIARSAGVPLLMAVLDYRTRVLR
;
A
#
# COMPACT_ATOMS: atom_id res chain seq x y z
N MET A 1 11.36 23.81 -2.86
CA MET A 1 12.44 23.79 -1.85
C MET A 1 12.72 25.20 -1.45
N ASP A 2 12.62 25.52 -0.16
CA ASP A 2 13.10 26.81 0.30
C ASP A 2 14.63 26.74 0.48
N LYS A 3 15.26 27.94 0.68
CA LYS A 3 16.72 28.09 0.78
C LYS A 3 17.35 27.36 2.00
N THR A 4 16.56 26.68 2.85
CA THR A 4 16.98 25.98 4.06
C THR A 4 16.88 24.46 3.96
N GLY A 5 16.48 23.90 2.78
CA GLY A 5 16.40 22.46 2.56
C GLY A 5 15.28 21.75 3.33
N HIS A 6 14.43 22.48 4.05
CA HIS A 6 13.29 21.90 4.74
C HIS A 6 12.16 21.63 3.78
N VAL A 7 11.79 20.36 3.65
CA VAL A 7 10.53 19.95 3.02
C VAL A 7 9.40 20.63 3.79
N LYS A 8 8.66 21.54 3.13
CA LYS A 8 7.49 22.17 3.74
C LYS A 8 6.57 21.05 4.22
N ARG A 9 6.41 20.92 5.54
CA ARG A 9 5.37 20.08 6.14
C ARG A 9 4.05 20.42 5.47
N ALA A 10 3.39 19.41 4.90
CA ALA A 10 2.04 19.58 4.38
C ALA A 10 1.18 20.14 5.52
N SER A 11 0.83 21.41 5.39
CA SER A 11 0.19 22.20 6.43
C SER A 11 -1.22 21.68 6.69
N GLY A 12 -1.41 21.11 7.87
CA GLY A 12 -2.69 20.89 8.51
C GLY A 12 -3.31 19.50 8.31
N PRO A 13 -4.20 19.12 9.24
CA PRO A 13 -4.92 17.82 9.24
C PRO A 13 -5.86 17.65 8.05
N PHE A 14 -6.10 18.67 7.23
CA PHE A 14 -7.02 18.70 6.09
C PHE A 14 -6.31 18.95 4.75
N GLY A 15 -5.05 18.56 4.59
CA GLY A 15 -4.32 18.75 3.32
C GLY A 15 -5.11 18.24 2.12
N ARG A 16 -5.37 19.12 1.15
CA ARG A 16 -6.18 18.89 -0.07
C ARG A 16 -5.62 17.82 -1.03
N SER A 17 -4.47 17.26 -0.72
CA SER A 17 -3.71 16.35 -1.60
C SER A 17 -3.89 14.86 -1.31
N ALA A 18 -4.71 14.47 -0.33
CA ALA A 18 -4.97 13.06 -0.10
C ALA A 18 -6.06 12.55 -1.05
N PRO A 19 -5.91 11.35 -1.65
CA PRO A 19 -6.90 10.79 -2.58
C PRO A 19 -8.28 10.58 -1.97
N TYR A 20 -8.36 10.51 -0.64
CA TYR A 20 -9.62 10.42 0.10
C TYR A 20 -9.73 11.62 1.05
N ALA A 21 -10.60 12.55 0.70
CA ALA A 21 -11.00 13.67 1.54
C ALA A 21 -12.41 13.43 2.12
N GLY A 22 -12.73 14.04 3.27
CA GLY A 22 -14.04 14.01 3.88
C GLY A 22 -14.07 13.42 5.30
N LEU A 23 -15.17 13.61 6.01
CA LEU A 23 -15.34 13.23 7.41
C LEU A 23 -15.08 11.73 7.67
N PHE A 24 -15.51 10.86 6.76
CA PHE A 24 -15.28 9.43 6.87
C PHE A 24 -13.77 9.08 6.78
N SER A 25 -13.05 9.75 5.89
CA SER A 25 -11.60 9.56 5.74
C SER A 25 -10.85 10.01 7.00
N GLU A 26 -11.26 11.12 7.62
CA GLU A 26 -10.69 11.58 8.88
C GLU A 26 -11.04 10.65 10.06
N PHE A 27 -12.23 10.08 10.07
CA PHE A 27 -12.61 9.07 11.05
C PHE A 27 -11.70 7.81 10.95
N ILE A 28 -11.51 7.28 9.74
CA ILE A 28 -10.60 6.14 9.49
C ILE A 28 -9.17 6.51 9.90
N ARG A 29 -8.72 7.72 9.59
CA ARG A 29 -7.41 8.22 10.01
C ARG A 29 -7.27 8.24 11.54
N GLY A 30 -8.30 8.71 12.24
CA GLY A 30 -8.34 8.69 13.71
C GLY A 30 -8.25 7.28 14.28
N LEU A 31 -9.03 6.34 13.74
CA LEU A 31 -8.97 4.93 14.14
C LEU A 31 -7.58 4.32 13.86
N SER A 32 -7.00 4.63 12.71
CA SER A 32 -5.66 4.19 12.34
C SER A 32 -4.60 4.71 13.32
N TRP A 33 -4.71 5.98 13.70
CA TRP A 33 -3.83 6.58 14.70
C TRP A 33 -3.95 5.87 16.07
N VAL A 34 -5.18 5.66 16.55
CA VAL A 34 -5.42 4.95 17.80
C VAL A 34 -4.81 3.55 17.74
N TYR A 35 -5.09 2.78 16.69
CA TYR A 35 -4.54 1.45 16.51
C TYR A 35 -2.99 1.46 16.52
N LEU A 36 -2.35 2.28 15.68
CA LEU A 36 -0.89 2.36 15.62
C LEU A 36 -0.30 2.76 16.96
N ARG A 37 -0.95 3.70 17.68
CA ARG A 37 -0.51 4.15 18.98
C ARG A 37 -0.61 3.07 20.05
N THR A 38 -1.70 2.28 20.05
CA THR A 38 -1.91 1.19 21.03
C THR A 38 -0.92 0.06 20.87
N ILE A 39 -0.54 -0.26 19.62
CA ILE A 39 0.50 -1.28 19.34
C ILE A 39 1.93 -0.72 19.39
N GLY A 40 2.10 0.57 19.71
CA GLY A 40 3.38 1.24 19.90
C GLY A 40 4.13 1.58 18.62
N TRP A 41 3.47 1.61 17.46
CA TRP A 41 4.08 1.98 16.18
C TRP A 41 3.98 3.48 15.91
N ARG A 42 4.98 4.01 15.23
CA ARG A 42 5.05 5.42 14.82
C ARG A 42 5.29 5.51 13.32
N ILE A 43 4.70 6.52 12.71
CA ILE A 43 4.95 6.87 11.31
C ILE A 43 6.20 7.76 11.26
N GLY A 44 7.22 7.34 10.53
CA GLY A 44 8.51 8.01 10.45
C GLY A 44 8.75 8.77 9.14
N SER A 45 7.84 8.70 8.18
CA SER A 45 7.96 9.38 6.88
C SER A 45 6.63 9.99 6.45
N ASP A 46 6.69 10.94 5.52
CA ASP A 46 5.51 11.50 4.88
C ASP A 46 5.15 10.72 3.61
N TRP A 47 3.86 10.70 3.27
CA TRP A 47 3.39 10.11 2.03
C TRP A 47 3.72 11.04 0.84
N PRO A 48 4.25 10.53 -0.29
CA PRO A 48 4.51 11.32 -1.49
C PRO A 48 3.18 11.64 -2.21
N VAL A 49 2.50 12.68 -1.77
CA VAL A 49 1.14 13.06 -2.21
C VAL A 49 1.02 13.35 -3.72
N HIS A 50 2.15 13.62 -4.39
CA HIS A 50 2.21 13.86 -5.83
C HIS A 50 2.27 12.56 -6.67
N VAL A 51 2.34 11.41 -6.02
CA VAL A 51 2.42 10.09 -6.67
C VAL A 51 1.02 9.45 -6.66
N PRO A 52 0.26 9.49 -7.77
CA PRO A 52 -1.09 8.92 -7.82
C PRO A 52 -1.07 7.39 -7.96
N LYS A 53 0.00 6.83 -8.48
CA LYS A 53 0.14 5.39 -8.73
C LYS A 53 1.52 4.92 -8.29
N SER A 54 1.59 3.78 -7.60
CA SER A 54 2.86 3.19 -7.18
C SER A 54 2.73 1.70 -6.91
N VAL A 55 3.84 0.99 -6.98
CA VAL A 55 3.98 -0.33 -6.35
C VAL A 55 4.69 -0.13 -5.02
N ILE A 56 4.09 -0.60 -3.94
CA ILE A 56 4.63 -0.52 -2.58
C ILE A 56 5.23 -1.87 -2.24
N VAL A 57 6.52 -1.90 -2.01
CA VAL A 57 7.24 -3.09 -1.54
C VAL A 57 7.21 -3.08 -0.02
N ALA A 58 6.41 -3.95 0.57
CA ALA A 58 6.24 -4.06 2.01
C ALA A 58 7.11 -5.22 2.54
N ALA A 59 8.13 -4.89 3.32
CA ALA A 59 9.04 -5.86 3.91
C ALA A 59 9.52 -5.43 5.32
N PRO A 60 9.78 -6.38 6.22
CA PRO A 60 9.44 -7.80 6.11
C PRO A 60 7.93 -8.05 6.28
N HIS A 61 7.41 -9.14 5.67
CA HIS A 61 6.03 -9.58 5.84
C HIS A 61 6.01 -10.95 6.53
N THR A 62 6.02 -10.93 7.85
CA THR A 62 6.22 -12.13 8.68
C THR A 62 4.96 -12.62 9.37
N SER A 63 3.89 -11.80 9.38
CA SER A 63 2.66 -12.16 10.06
C SER A 63 1.40 -11.56 9.42
N ASN A 64 0.23 -12.07 9.81
CA ASN A 64 -1.06 -11.48 9.42
C ASN A 64 -1.26 -10.07 10.02
N TRP A 65 -0.59 -9.78 11.14
CA TRP A 65 -0.64 -8.46 11.79
C TRP A 65 -0.01 -7.37 10.94
N ASP A 66 0.97 -7.72 10.08
CA ASP A 66 1.60 -6.78 9.15
C ASP A 66 0.57 -6.24 8.15
N GLY A 67 -0.33 -7.12 7.68
CA GLY A 67 -1.43 -6.73 6.82
C GLY A 67 -2.36 -5.71 7.47
N LEU A 68 -2.74 -5.93 8.75
CA LEU A 68 -3.57 -4.99 9.50
C LEU A 68 -2.82 -3.67 9.76
N THR A 69 -1.54 -3.75 10.09
CA THR A 69 -0.69 -2.57 10.26
C THR A 69 -0.59 -1.77 8.97
N MET A 70 -0.40 -2.43 7.82
CA MET A 70 -0.38 -1.76 6.50
C MET A 70 -1.72 -1.10 6.16
N VAL A 71 -2.86 -1.72 6.51
CA VAL A 71 -4.19 -1.11 6.35
C VAL A 71 -4.32 0.14 7.22
N ALA A 72 -3.84 0.09 8.47
CA ALA A 72 -3.84 1.25 9.36
C ALA A 72 -2.92 2.37 8.85
N VAL A 73 -1.75 2.04 8.29
CA VAL A 73 -0.87 3.02 7.64
C VAL A 73 -1.54 3.66 6.43
N ALA A 74 -2.21 2.86 5.61
CA ALA A 74 -2.99 3.37 4.46
C ALA A 74 -4.12 4.31 4.92
N GLY A 75 -4.82 3.96 6.00
CA GLY A 75 -5.84 4.82 6.63
C GLY A 75 -5.25 6.13 7.16
N TRP A 76 -4.08 6.07 7.82
CA TRP A 76 -3.38 7.26 8.28
C TRP A 76 -3.03 8.22 7.14
N TYR A 77 -2.50 7.69 6.04
CA TYR A 77 -2.18 8.49 4.84
C TYR A 77 -3.39 8.80 3.96
N ARG A 78 -4.55 8.26 4.29
CA ARG A 78 -5.79 8.41 3.51
C ARG A 78 -5.63 7.93 2.06
N ILE A 79 -4.94 6.83 1.87
CA ILE A 79 -4.76 6.17 0.57
C ILE A 79 -5.53 4.86 0.52
N LYS A 80 -5.92 4.45 -0.69
CA LYS A 80 -6.48 3.12 -0.92
C LYS A 80 -5.37 2.15 -1.27
N LEU A 81 -5.09 1.24 -0.34
CA LEU A 81 -4.17 0.15 -0.59
C LEU A 81 -4.85 -0.89 -1.49
N ASN A 82 -4.14 -1.32 -2.52
CA ASN A 82 -4.54 -2.42 -3.38
C ASN A 82 -3.63 -3.63 -3.14
N TRP A 83 -4.14 -4.83 -3.35
CA TRP A 83 -3.39 -6.07 -3.21
C TRP A 83 -3.85 -7.10 -4.23
N MET A 84 -2.96 -8.02 -4.63
CA MET A 84 -3.25 -9.07 -5.59
C MET A 84 -3.91 -10.27 -4.91
N GLY A 85 -5.13 -10.63 -5.33
CA GLY A 85 -5.82 -11.82 -4.86
C GLY A 85 -6.14 -12.80 -5.99
N LYS A 86 -6.33 -14.09 -5.67
CA LYS A 86 -6.86 -15.05 -6.64
C LYS A 86 -8.21 -14.58 -7.18
N ALA A 87 -8.46 -14.70 -8.47
CA ALA A 87 -9.73 -14.33 -9.08
C ALA A 87 -10.94 -15.08 -8.49
N SER A 88 -10.73 -16.30 -7.98
CA SER A 88 -11.76 -17.07 -7.26
C SER A 88 -12.27 -16.38 -5.99
N LEU A 89 -11.45 -15.57 -5.31
CA LEU A 89 -11.83 -14.85 -4.08
C LEU A 89 -12.94 -13.82 -4.34
N VAL A 90 -12.98 -13.25 -5.52
CA VAL A 90 -13.96 -12.22 -5.88
C VAL A 90 -15.23 -12.78 -6.55
N ARG A 91 -15.26 -14.09 -6.85
CA ARG A 91 -16.43 -14.79 -7.43
C ARG A 91 -17.37 -15.35 -6.36
N GLY A 92 -16.91 -15.46 -5.10
CA GLY A 92 -17.71 -16.00 -3.99
C GLY A 92 -18.76 -15.00 -3.46
N PRO A 93 -19.63 -15.44 -2.53
CA PRO A 93 -20.71 -14.62 -1.98
C PRO A 93 -20.22 -13.33 -1.31
N LEU A 94 -19.01 -13.32 -0.75
CA LEU A 94 -18.35 -12.16 -0.16
C LEU A 94 -17.41 -11.43 -1.14
N GLY A 95 -17.45 -11.76 -2.44
CA GLY A 95 -16.54 -11.21 -3.45
C GLY A 95 -16.60 -9.69 -3.57
N TRP A 96 -17.77 -9.10 -3.34
CA TRP A 96 -17.92 -7.64 -3.29
C TRP A 96 -17.13 -6.99 -2.15
N LEU A 97 -17.07 -7.62 -0.98
CA LEU A 97 -16.30 -7.14 0.16
C LEU A 97 -14.80 -7.25 -0.10
N VAL A 98 -14.38 -8.36 -0.70
CA VAL A 98 -12.98 -8.58 -1.11
C VAL A 98 -12.54 -7.51 -2.14
N LYS A 99 -13.38 -7.19 -3.13
CA LYS A 99 -13.10 -6.10 -4.07
C LYS A 99 -13.02 -4.74 -3.36
N ARG A 100 -13.95 -4.50 -2.42
CA ARG A 100 -13.97 -3.24 -1.66
C ARG A 100 -12.74 -3.08 -0.77
N SER A 101 -12.14 -4.17 -0.28
CA SER A 101 -10.87 -4.13 0.47
C SER A 101 -9.64 -3.77 -0.37
N GLY A 102 -9.81 -3.53 -1.67
CA GLY A 102 -8.73 -3.17 -2.59
C GLY A 102 -8.13 -4.35 -3.35
N CYS A 103 -8.73 -5.53 -3.27
CA CYS A 103 -8.28 -6.70 -4.02
C CYS A 103 -8.37 -6.44 -5.52
N VAL A 104 -7.26 -6.65 -6.21
CA VAL A 104 -7.18 -6.75 -7.66
C VAL A 104 -7.11 -8.24 -8.00
N PRO A 105 -8.16 -8.80 -8.62
CA PRO A 105 -8.18 -10.23 -8.93
C PRO A 105 -7.17 -10.54 -10.02
N VAL A 106 -6.42 -11.62 -9.84
CA VAL A 106 -5.39 -12.09 -10.77
C VAL A 106 -5.59 -13.58 -11.03
N GLU A 107 -5.61 -13.94 -12.31
CA GLU A 107 -5.43 -15.32 -12.74
C GLU A 107 -3.93 -15.61 -12.79
N ARG A 108 -3.52 -16.60 -12.01
CA ARG A 108 -2.09 -16.93 -11.82
C ARG A 108 -1.70 -18.15 -12.64
N SER A 109 -2.05 -18.16 -13.92
CA SER A 109 -1.60 -19.21 -14.85
C SER A 109 -0.10 -19.14 -15.08
N THR A 110 0.40 -17.94 -15.35
CA THR A 110 1.84 -17.64 -15.44
C THR A 110 2.19 -16.35 -14.72
N SER A 111 3.48 -16.14 -14.43
CA SER A 111 3.95 -14.87 -13.85
C SER A 111 3.83 -13.70 -14.82
N GLN A 112 3.96 -13.97 -16.13
CA GLN A 112 3.81 -12.96 -17.18
C GLN A 112 2.37 -12.46 -17.27
N ASP A 113 1.38 -13.37 -17.15
CA ASP A 113 -0.04 -13.00 -17.13
C ASP A 113 -0.36 -12.10 -15.94
N ALA A 114 0.20 -12.38 -14.77
CA ALA A 114 0.01 -11.57 -13.58
C ALA A 114 0.57 -10.15 -13.77
N VAL A 115 1.74 -9.99 -14.39
CA VAL A 115 2.34 -8.69 -14.68
C VAL A 115 1.46 -7.90 -15.67
N GLU A 116 1.00 -8.53 -16.74
CA GLU A 116 0.16 -7.87 -17.74
C GLU A 116 -1.20 -7.47 -17.17
N GLN A 117 -1.84 -8.33 -16.38
CA GLN A 117 -3.09 -7.99 -15.68
C GLN A 117 -2.92 -6.79 -14.74
N MET A 118 -1.77 -6.69 -14.04
CA MET A 118 -1.48 -5.54 -13.20
C MET A 118 -1.21 -4.28 -14.01
N ARG A 119 -0.50 -4.39 -15.14
CA ARG A 119 -0.29 -3.26 -16.06
C ARG A 119 -1.63 -2.67 -16.53
N GLN A 120 -2.57 -3.53 -16.95
CA GLN A 120 -3.92 -3.13 -17.33
C GLN A 120 -4.69 -2.51 -16.16
N ALA A 121 -4.56 -3.09 -14.95
CA ALA A 121 -5.20 -2.54 -13.76
C ALA A 121 -4.69 -1.14 -13.43
N PHE A 122 -3.40 -0.86 -13.62
CA PHE A 122 -2.83 0.48 -13.48
C PHE A 122 -3.29 1.43 -14.59
N ALA A 123 -3.39 0.96 -15.83
CA ALA A 123 -3.82 1.78 -16.97
C ALA A 123 -5.26 2.30 -16.82
N THR A 124 -6.15 1.49 -16.27
CA THR A 124 -7.59 1.79 -16.16
C THR A 124 -8.00 2.59 -14.92
N ARG A 125 -7.08 2.87 -13.99
CA ARG A 125 -7.35 3.60 -12.74
C ARG A 125 -6.62 4.93 -12.72
N GLU A 126 -7.22 5.96 -12.15
CA GLU A 126 -6.55 7.25 -11.91
C GLU A 126 -5.57 7.15 -10.75
N THR A 127 -5.94 6.45 -9.69
CA THR A 127 -5.11 6.22 -8.52
C THR A 127 -5.01 4.74 -8.19
N MET A 128 -3.81 4.25 -7.88
CA MET A 128 -3.60 2.87 -7.47
C MET A 128 -2.26 2.69 -6.72
N HIS A 129 -2.33 2.18 -5.50
CA HIS A 129 -1.15 1.86 -4.70
C HIS A 129 -1.16 0.36 -4.40
N LEU A 130 -0.38 -0.41 -5.18
CA LEU A 130 -0.33 -1.86 -5.10
C LEU A 130 0.72 -2.31 -4.09
N ALA A 131 0.28 -2.88 -2.97
CA ALA A 131 1.18 -3.49 -1.99
C ALA A 131 1.58 -4.90 -2.44
N VAL A 132 2.88 -5.16 -2.38
CA VAL A 132 3.48 -6.46 -2.71
C VAL A 132 4.48 -6.83 -1.62
N ALA A 133 4.34 -8.04 -1.05
CA ALA A 133 5.37 -8.64 -0.21
C ALA A 133 6.37 -9.38 -1.11
N PRO A 134 7.61 -8.92 -1.21
CA PRO A 134 8.58 -9.49 -2.16
C PRO A 134 9.04 -10.90 -1.78
N GLU A 135 8.93 -11.25 -0.51
CA GLU A 135 9.26 -12.57 0.02
C GLU A 135 8.35 -13.67 -0.56
N GLY A 136 7.10 -13.31 -0.89
CA GLY A 136 6.08 -14.23 -1.44
C GLY A 136 5.65 -15.32 -0.47
N THR A 137 6.07 -15.24 0.77
CA THR A 137 5.75 -16.10 1.91
C THR A 137 5.71 -15.26 3.17
N ARG A 138 5.25 -15.85 4.30
CA ARG A 138 5.29 -15.21 5.63
C ARG A 138 6.53 -15.61 6.44
N GLU A 139 7.41 -16.39 5.86
CA GLU A 139 8.69 -16.72 6.42
C GLU A 139 9.75 -15.75 5.91
N ALA A 140 10.74 -15.43 6.75
CA ALA A 140 11.85 -14.60 6.33
C ALA A 140 12.57 -15.26 5.15
N ASN A 141 12.55 -14.61 4.00
CA ASN A 141 13.16 -15.12 2.79
C ASN A 141 14.09 -14.04 2.20
N PRO A 142 15.41 -14.29 2.23
CA PRO A 142 16.38 -13.36 1.65
C PRO A 142 16.27 -13.26 0.12
N ASN A 143 15.68 -14.27 -0.54
CA ASN A 143 15.51 -14.31 -1.99
C ASN A 143 14.18 -13.67 -2.38
N TRP A 144 14.17 -12.37 -2.63
CA TRP A 144 12.99 -11.65 -3.05
C TRP A 144 12.57 -12.02 -4.46
N LYS A 145 11.27 -12.24 -4.65
CA LYS A 145 10.68 -12.43 -5.97
C LYS A 145 10.60 -11.08 -6.68
N THR A 146 11.07 -11.03 -7.92
CA THR A 146 11.18 -9.78 -8.70
C THR A 146 9.89 -9.31 -9.36
N GLY A 147 8.76 -9.98 -9.12
CA GLY A 147 7.46 -9.65 -9.72
C GLY A 147 7.04 -8.19 -9.52
N PHE A 148 7.31 -7.62 -8.33
CA PHE A 148 7.02 -6.21 -8.05
C PHE A 148 7.77 -5.25 -9.01
N TYR A 149 9.02 -5.56 -9.32
CA TYR A 149 9.84 -4.77 -10.24
C TYR A 149 9.28 -4.80 -11.67
N HIS A 150 8.94 -6.01 -12.15
CA HIS A 150 8.37 -6.17 -13.49
C HIS A 150 7.02 -5.47 -13.61
N ILE A 151 6.16 -5.51 -12.59
CA ILE A 151 4.89 -4.77 -12.55
C ILE A 151 5.14 -3.26 -12.62
N ALA A 152 6.00 -2.72 -11.75
CA ALA A 152 6.29 -1.30 -11.70
C ALA A 152 6.85 -0.78 -13.02
N ARG A 153 7.83 -1.50 -13.59
CA ARG A 153 8.46 -1.18 -14.88
C ARG A 153 7.43 -1.21 -16.02
N SER A 154 6.62 -2.27 -16.11
CA SER A 154 5.61 -2.45 -17.15
C SER A 154 4.50 -1.41 -17.08
N ALA A 155 4.10 -1.01 -15.87
CA ALA A 155 3.09 0.01 -15.65
C ALA A 155 3.62 1.46 -15.70
N GLY A 156 4.95 1.66 -15.74
CA GLY A 156 5.57 3.00 -15.73
C GLY A 156 5.32 3.76 -14.40
N VAL A 157 5.28 3.05 -13.28
CA VAL A 157 5.00 3.65 -11.96
C VAL A 157 6.19 3.50 -11.01
N PRO A 158 6.38 4.42 -10.05
CA PRO A 158 7.46 4.33 -9.08
C PRO A 158 7.29 3.17 -8.10
N LEU A 159 8.44 2.69 -7.59
CA LEU A 159 8.52 1.80 -6.44
C LEU A 159 8.64 2.63 -5.17
N LEU A 160 7.81 2.33 -4.19
CA LEU A 160 7.91 2.86 -2.83
C LEU A 160 8.28 1.72 -1.89
N MET A 161 9.23 1.97 -1.00
CA MET A 161 9.60 1.00 0.03
C MET A 161 8.80 1.29 1.30
N ALA A 162 8.08 0.30 1.81
CA ALA A 162 7.41 0.37 3.10
C ALA A 162 8.13 -0.59 4.06
N VAL A 163 8.95 -0.02 4.93
CA VAL A 163 9.79 -0.77 5.87
C VAL A 163 9.15 -0.77 7.25
N LEU A 164 8.87 -1.95 7.78
CA LEU A 164 8.41 -2.17 9.14
C LEU A 164 9.64 -2.44 10.03
N ASP A 165 10.16 -1.40 10.66
CA ASP A 165 11.29 -1.54 11.60
C ASP A 165 10.76 -2.00 12.97
N TYR A 166 10.77 -3.29 13.22
CA TYR A 166 10.30 -3.90 14.47
C TYR A 166 11.17 -3.52 15.69
N ARG A 167 12.43 -3.20 15.48
CA ARG A 167 13.34 -2.81 16.56
C ARG A 167 12.99 -1.44 17.13
N THR A 168 12.69 -0.50 16.26
CA THR A 168 12.36 0.88 16.66
C THR A 168 10.84 1.14 16.66
N ARG A 169 10.04 0.20 16.16
CA ARG A 169 8.60 0.33 15.89
C ARG A 169 8.26 1.57 15.08
N VAL A 170 9.05 1.79 14.03
CA VAL A 170 8.87 2.91 13.10
C VAL A 170 8.56 2.36 11.70
N LEU A 171 7.52 2.92 11.09
CA LEU A 171 7.13 2.70 9.70
C LEU A 171 7.78 3.79 8.84
N ARG A 172 8.50 3.37 7.82
CA ARG A 172 9.20 4.26 6.88
C ARG A 172 8.86 3.89 5.45
#